data_992f44c0eb0d408928f905e4b4925b8d
#
_entry.id   992f44c0eb0d408928f905e4b4925b8d
#
_cell.length_a   1.000
_cell.length_b   1.000
_cell.length_c   1.000
_cell.angle_alpha   90.00
_cell.angle_beta   90.00
_cell.angle_gamma   90.00
#
_symmetry.space_group_name_H-M   'P 1'
#
loop_
_entity.id
_entity.type
_entity.pdbx_description
1 polymer ?
#
loop_
_entity_poly.entity_id
_entity_poly.type
_entity_poly.pdbx_seq_one_letter_code
_entity_poly.pdbx_strand_id
1 'polypeptide(L)'
;MIKKIFILILLISGILGQTFSKITAHKPIWTGSFGTVVIDGDVYNQISMRPEFNYGNWGVGFDLYLYIDGDGKVYDESWKFDSFKNVYRTIVDKFRYVRYGYPGDELYFKIGDLSNISLGHGILVSDYSNSMQYPAERKIGLQLGKYFLSGIGIEYVQSDFRKMPGLVGGRINYPITPNFDFGFSVVSDINQTGALDDSDDDNIPDFLDDFPNNNQYFRDTDNDGVPDELDYDADGDGFDWHQHTDYSTYDAAEEGLAWNSELPLDPDGFINNQKQKITFDDLKESISGVAIDFTYHINQNFKFYSEFGTLISKCDDCIHPDGEKWSPGYGLTPVGLKGHYGPFSFKMEYRKNSRHFIYNFWDR
;
A
#
# COMPACT_ATOMS: atom_id res chain seq x y z
N MET A 1 -34.64 -9.85 -3.49
CA MET A 1 -33.18 -9.76 -3.27
C MET A 1 -32.81 -9.97 -1.80
N ILE A 2 -33.27 -9.16 -0.87
CA ILE A 2 -32.99 -9.27 0.57
C ILE A 2 -33.21 -10.69 1.14
N LYS A 3 -34.31 -11.38 0.76
CA LYS A 3 -34.57 -12.78 1.16
C LYS A 3 -33.46 -13.75 0.71
N LYS A 4 -32.88 -13.56 -0.48
CA LYS A 4 -31.78 -14.43 -0.99
C LYS A 4 -30.47 -14.17 -0.23
N ILE A 5 -30.19 -12.93 0.10
CA ILE A 5 -29.03 -12.51 0.88
C ILE A 5 -29.15 -13.07 2.31
N PHE A 6 -30.33 -12.92 2.92
CA PHE A 6 -30.59 -13.44 4.26
C PHE A 6 -30.51 -14.97 4.32
N ILE A 7 -30.98 -15.66 3.30
CA ILE A 7 -30.87 -17.10 3.16
C ILE A 7 -29.40 -17.53 2.99
N LEU A 8 -28.61 -16.80 2.18
CA LEU A 8 -27.18 -17.07 2.02
C LEU A 8 -26.41 -16.88 3.34
N ILE A 9 -26.69 -15.81 4.06
CA ILE A 9 -26.11 -15.57 5.40
C ILE A 9 -26.52 -16.68 6.38
N LEU A 10 -27.79 -17.07 6.39
CA LEU A 10 -28.29 -18.16 7.24
C LEU A 10 -27.74 -19.53 6.83
N LEU A 11 -27.57 -19.81 5.54
CA LEU A 11 -26.97 -21.06 5.05
C LEU A 11 -25.47 -21.11 5.39
N ILE A 12 -24.74 -20.04 5.20
CA ILE A 12 -23.32 -19.96 5.57
C ILE A 12 -23.19 -20.12 7.10
N SER A 13 -23.99 -19.43 7.91
CA SER A 13 -23.96 -19.55 9.36
C SER A 13 -24.46 -20.93 9.86
N GLY A 14 -25.46 -21.51 9.21
CA GLY A 14 -26.00 -22.81 9.57
C GLY A 14 -25.08 -23.98 9.20
N ILE A 15 -24.52 -23.98 8.00
CA ILE A 15 -23.60 -25.03 7.54
C ILE A 15 -22.29 -24.96 8.34
N LEU A 16 -21.72 -23.79 8.50
CA LEU A 16 -20.48 -23.63 9.27
C LEU A 16 -20.72 -23.90 10.77
N GLY A 17 -21.81 -23.40 11.33
CA GLY A 17 -22.13 -23.60 12.77
C GLY A 17 -22.32 -25.04 13.17
N GLN A 18 -22.89 -25.92 12.34
CA GLN A 18 -23.09 -27.34 12.65
C GLN A 18 -21.84 -28.20 12.47
N THR A 19 -20.98 -27.84 11.50
CA THR A 19 -19.76 -28.59 11.19
C THR A 19 -18.64 -28.30 12.20
N PHE A 20 -18.64 -27.13 12.82
CA PHE A 20 -17.58 -26.65 13.72
C PHE A 20 -17.82 -26.93 15.21
N SER A 21 -18.99 -27.44 15.61
CA SER A 21 -19.32 -27.65 17.03
C SER A 21 -18.58 -28.82 17.69
N LYS A 22 -17.84 -29.63 16.95
CA LYS A 22 -17.17 -30.84 17.45
C LYS A 22 -15.67 -30.76 17.67
N ILE A 23 -15.04 -29.67 17.35
CA ILE A 23 -13.57 -29.50 17.48
C ILE A 23 -13.35 -28.31 18.39
N THR A 24 -12.33 -28.36 19.25
CA THR A 24 -11.90 -27.30 20.19
C THR A 24 -11.69 -25.97 19.45
N ALA A 25 -12.76 -25.42 18.97
CA ALA A 25 -12.79 -24.21 18.16
C ALA A 25 -12.71 -23.02 19.11
N HIS A 26 -11.78 -22.15 18.86
CA HIS A 26 -11.93 -20.76 19.28
C HIS A 26 -13.30 -20.27 18.79
N LYS A 27 -14.07 -19.67 19.70
CA LYS A 27 -15.42 -19.19 19.37
C LYS A 27 -15.32 -18.27 18.16
N PRO A 28 -16.22 -18.39 17.17
CA PRO A 28 -16.23 -17.49 16.04
C PRO A 28 -16.33 -16.04 16.54
N ILE A 29 -15.44 -15.18 16.07
CA ILE A 29 -15.45 -13.77 16.42
C ILE A 29 -16.34 -13.08 15.40
N TRP A 30 -17.34 -12.37 15.88
CA TRP A 30 -18.22 -11.57 15.07
C TRP A 30 -17.99 -10.11 15.41
N THR A 31 -17.55 -9.33 14.43
CA THR A 31 -17.51 -7.88 14.54
C THR A 31 -18.49 -7.28 13.55
N GLY A 32 -19.12 -6.20 13.92
CA GLY A 32 -20.05 -5.48 13.05
C GLY A 32 -19.84 -3.98 13.16
N SER A 33 -20.16 -3.27 12.12
CA SER A 33 -20.16 -1.81 12.12
C SER A 33 -21.37 -1.28 11.35
N PHE A 34 -21.76 -0.08 11.74
CA PHE A 34 -22.80 0.70 11.09
C PHE A 34 -22.23 2.08 10.77
N GLY A 35 -22.50 2.58 9.57
CA GLY A 35 -21.98 3.87 9.14
C GLY A 35 -22.68 4.39 7.90
N THR A 36 -22.15 5.45 7.33
CA THR A 36 -22.63 6.06 6.09
C THR A 36 -21.45 6.11 5.10
N VAL A 37 -21.74 5.85 3.83
CA VAL A 37 -20.77 5.89 2.74
C VAL A 37 -21.39 6.63 1.55
N VAL A 38 -20.54 7.28 0.77
CA VAL A 38 -20.93 7.87 -0.52
C VAL A 38 -20.41 6.96 -1.63
N ILE A 39 -21.28 6.54 -2.54
CA ILE A 39 -20.97 5.72 -3.72
C ILE A 39 -21.57 6.46 -4.92
N ASP A 40 -20.75 6.77 -5.90
CA ASP A 40 -21.15 7.49 -7.13
C ASP A 40 -21.93 8.81 -6.87
N GLY A 41 -21.60 9.49 -5.75
CA GLY A 41 -22.27 10.73 -5.34
C GLY A 41 -23.52 10.55 -4.48
N ASP A 42 -24.04 9.34 -4.36
CA ASP A 42 -25.21 9.01 -3.55
C ASP A 42 -24.84 8.53 -2.14
N VAL A 43 -25.64 8.89 -1.16
CA VAL A 43 -25.43 8.56 0.25
C VAL A 43 -26.15 7.27 0.62
N TYR A 44 -25.41 6.31 1.15
CA TYR A 44 -25.92 5.02 1.61
C TYR A 44 -25.62 4.79 3.09
N ASN A 45 -26.56 4.14 3.79
CA ASN A 45 -26.29 3.56 5.09
C ASN A 45 -25.62 2.21 4.91
N GLN A 46 -24.45 2.03 5.51
CA GLN A 46 -23.69 0.79 5.47
C GLN A 46 -23.91 -0.03 6.73
N ILE A 47 -24.26 -1.29 6.55
CA ILE A 47 -24.24 -2.31 7.60
C ILE A 47 -23.19 -3.33 7.21
N SER A 48 -22.20 -3.56 8.06
CA SER A 48 -21.19 -4.59 7.81
C SER A 48 -21.11 -5.59 8.96
N MET A 49 -20.82 -6.85 8.62
CA MET A 49 -20.52 -7.92 9.54
C MET A 49 -19.26 -8.64 9.07
N ARG A 50 -18.34 -8.88 10.01
CA ARG A 50 -17.05 -9.53 9.76
C ARG A 50 -16.90 -10.79 10.60
N PRO A 51 -17.59 -11.89 10.23
CA PRO A 51 -17.41 -13.15 10.91
C PRO A 51 -16.06 -13.77 10.58
N GLU A 52 -15.44 -14.37 11.60
CA GLU A 52 -14.25 -15.18 11.47
C GLU A 52 -14.56 -16.62 11.95
N PHE A 53 -14.21 -17.60 11.13
CA PHE A 53 -14.37 -19.01 11.42
C PHE A 53 -13.00 -19.66 11.50
N ASN A 54 -12.78 -20.41 12.59
CA ASN A 54 -11.55 -21.12 12.85
C ASN A 54 -11.78 -22.63 12.87
N TYR A 55 -10.93 -23.38 12.16
CA TYR A 55 -10.94 -24.84 12.13
C TYR A 55 -9.52 -25.40 12.24
N GLY A 56 -9.14 -25.92 13.39
CA GLY A 56 -7.77 -26.27 13.68
C GLY A 56 -6.86 -25.05 13.53
N ASN A 57 -5.83 -25.17 12.70
CA ASN A 57 -4.92 -24.07 12.41
C ASN A 57 -5.44 -23.12 11.32
N TRP A 58 -6.51 -23.49 10.63
CA TRP A 58 -7.11 -22.66 9.58
C TRP A 58 -8.05 -21.61 10.15
N GLY A 59 -8.00 -20.42 9.59
CA GLY A 59 -8.94 -19.33 9.83
C GLY A 59 -9.42 -18.73 8.52
N VAL A 60 -10.71 -18.41 8.44
CA VAL A 60 -11.33 -17.75 7.29
C VAL A 60 -12.13 -16.56 7.80
N GLY A 61 -11.80 -15.39 7.35
CA GLY A 61 -12.53 -14.16 7.62
C GLY A 61 -13.41 -13.79 6.43
N PHE A 62 -14.60 -13.31 6.72
CA PHE A 62 -15.51 -12.76 5.71
C PHE A 62 -15.75 -11.28 5.98
N ASP A 63 -16.15 -10.58 4.94
CA ASP A 63 -16.64 -9.20 4.99
C ASP A 63 -17.98 -9.12 4.26
N LEU A 64 -19.05 -9.06 5.05
CA LEU A 64 -20.42 -9.02 4.57
C LEU A 64 -20.94 -7.59 4.79
N TYR A 65 -21.29 -6.89 3.73
CA TYR A 65 -21.81 -5.54 3.81
C TYR A 65 -23.05 -5.36 2.95
N LEU A 66 -23.93 -4.49 3.43
CA LEU A 66 -25.12 -4.02 2.74
C LEU A 66 -25.08 -2.50 2.73
N TYR A 67 -25.37 -1.93 1.58
CA TYR A 67 -25.57 -0.50 1.40
C TYR A 67 -27.06 -0.25 1.14
N ILE A 68 -27.67 0.63 1.90
CA ILE A 68 -29.11 0.92 1.86
C ILE A 68 -29.27 2.43 1.67
N ASP A 69 -29.95 2.83 0.61
CA ASP A 69 -30.25 4.24 0.35
C ASP A 69 -31.30 4.82 1.31
N GLY A 70 -31.63 6.11 1.17
CA GLY A 70 -32.62 6.80 1.98
C GLY A 70 -34.04 6.25 1.85
N ASP A 71 -34.36 5.57 0.75
CA ASP A 71 -35.64 4.94 0.47
C ASP A 71 -35.72 3.48 0.91
N GLY A 72 -34.66 2.97 1.54
CA GLY A 72 -34.56 1.58 1.99
C GLY A 72 -34.24 0.57 0.89
N LYS A 73 -33.81 1.01 -0.28
CA LYS A 73 -33.39 0.15 -1.38
C LYS A 73 -31.94 -0.28 -1.18
N VAL A 74 -31.65 -1.56 -1.40
CA VAL A 74 -30.28 -2.10 -1.34
C VAL A 74 -29.56 -1.83 -2.64
N TYR A 75 -28.33 -1.30 -2.55
CA TYR A 75 -27.39 -1.23 -3.65
C TYR A 75 -26.98 -2.64 -4.09
N ASP A 76 -27.36 -3.04 -5.29
CA ASP A 76 -27.28 -4.43 -5.74
C ASP A 76 -26.03 -4.76 -6.56
N GLU A 77 -25.22 -3.77 -6.95
CA GLU A 77 -23.98 -3.99 -7.67
C GLU A 77 -23.02 -4.95 -6.95
N SER A 78 -23.00 -4.92 -5.61
CA SER A 78 -22.18 -5.78 -4.75
C SER A 78 -22.77 -7.19 -4.54
N TRP A 79 -23.97 -7.50 -5.06
CA TRP A 79 -24.71 -8.74 -4.79
C TRP A 79 -25.38 -9.26 -6.05
N LYS A 80 -24.59 -9.53 -7.11
CA LYS A 80 -25.07 -10.04 -8.39
C LYS A 80 -25.13 -11.56 -8.40
N PHE A 81 -26.31 -12.14 -8.71
CA PHE A 81 -26.58 -13.58 -8.77
C PHE A 81 -27.24 -14.00 -10.08
N ASP A 82 -27.08 -13.22 -11.13
CA ASP A 82 -27.72 -13.39 -12.43
C ASP A 82 -26.95 -14.36 -13.34
N SER A 83 -25.65 -14.53 -13.13
CA SER A 83 -24.81 -15.44 -13.89
C SER A 83 -23.82 -16.18 -13.00
N PHE A 84 -23.29 -17.33 -13.44
CA PHE A 84 -22.28 -18.07 -12.71
C PHE A 84 -21.03 -17.23 -12.41
N LYS A 85 -20.59 -16.41 -13.36
CA LYS A 85 -19.46 -15.50 -13.21
C LYS A 85 -19.72 -14.48 -12.09
N ASN A 86 -20.92 -13.89 -12.06
CA ASN A 86 -21.29 -12.90 -11.06
C ASN A 86 -21.49 -13.52 -9.67
N VAL A 87 -22.06 -14.72 -9.60
CA VAL A 87 -22.13 -15.50 -8.35
C VAL A 87 -20.75 -15.78 -7.80
N TYR A 88 -19.82 -16.28 -8.63
CA TYR A 88 -18.44 -16.54 -8.23
C TYR A 88 -17.76 -15.27 -7.72
N ARG A 89 -17.85 -14.16 -8.48
CA ARG A 89 -17.27 -12.86 -8.09
C ARG A 89 -17.88 -12.36 -6.77
N THR A 90 -19.21 -12.38 -6.65
CA THR A 90 -19.91 -11.99 -5.43
C THR A 90 -19.44 -12.77 -4.21
N ILE A 91 -19.26 -14.09 -4.34
CA ILE A 91 -18.78 -14.91 -3.22
C ILE A 91 -17.34 -14.61 -2.90
N VAL A 92 -16.46 -14.57 -3.90
CA VAL A 92 -15.01 -14.30 -3.69
C VAL A 92 -14.79 -12.94 -3.05
N ASP A 93 -15.57 -11.94 -3.44
CA ASP A 93 -15.50 -10.59 -2.86
C ASP A 93 -15.91 -10.52 -1.37
N LYS A 94 -16.54 -11.54 -0.84
CA LYS A 94 -16.89 -11.59 0.59
C LYS A 94 -15.85 -12.27 1.45
N PHE A 95 -14.83 -12.92 0.85
CA PHE A 95 -13.70 -13.43 1.62
C PHE A 95 -12.76 -12.28 1.97
N ARG A 96 -12.58 -12.03 3.26
CA ARG A 96 -11.61 -11.03 3.74
C ARG A 96 -10.20 -11.58 3.74
N TYR A 97 -10.02 -12.77 4.30
CA TYR A 97 -8.74 -13.48 4.29
C TYR A 97 -8.91 -14.98 4.53
N VAL A 98 -7.87 -15.72 4.18
CA VAL A 98 -7.63 -17.09 4.60
C VAL A 98 -6.28 -17.14 5.29
N ARG A 99 -6.20 -17.79 6.45
CA ARG A 99 -4.94 -17.98 7.17
C ARG A 99 -4.74 -19.42 7.63
N TYR A 100 -3.49 -19.77 7.85
CA TYR A 100 -3.04 -20.97 8.52
C TYR A 100 -2.06 -20.60 9.63
N GLY A 101 -2.27 -21.09 10.86
CA GLY A 101 -1.48 -20.71 12.02
C GLY A 101 -1.71 -19.27 12.47
N TYR A 102 -0.83 -18.82 13.34
CA TYR A 102 -0.76 -17.46 13.86
C TYR A 102 0.66 -16.93 13.74
N PRO A 103 0.88 -15.59 13.68
CA PRO A 103 2.23 -15.02 13.72
C PRO A 103 3.02 -15.56 14.93
N GLY A 104 4.20 -16.11 14.65
CA GLY A 104 5.04 -16.76 15.66
C GLY A 104 4.92 -18.29 15.72
N ASP A 105 3.93 -18.91 15.09
CA ASP A 105 3.87 -20.35 14.94
C ASP A 105 4.99 -20.88 14.02
N GLU A 106 5.25 -22.17 14.09
CA GLU A 106 6.26 -22.81 13.24
C GLU A 106 6.02 -22.53 11.75
N LEU A 107 4.76 -22.52 11.33
CA LEU A 107 4.33 -22.12 10.00
C LEU A 107 3.09 -21.24 10.11
N TYR A 108 3.17 -20.09 9.52
CA TYR A 108 2.07 -19.14 9.39
C TYR A 108 1.99 -18.64 7.97
N PHE A 109 0.79 -18.55 7.43
CA PHE A 109 0.50 -17.72 6.28
C PHE A 109 -0.88 -17.09 6.36
N LYS A 110 -1.05 -15.95 5.73
CA LYS A 110 -2.32 -15.23 5.57
C LYS A 110 -2.37 -14.62 4.17
N ILE A 111 -3.48 -14.84 3.46
CA ILE A 111 -3.75 -14.27 2.14
C ILE A 111 -5.03 -13.44 2.23
N GLY A 112 -5.03 -12.24 1.71
CA GLY A 112 -6.17 -11.31 1.70
C GLY A 112 -5.86 -10.00 2.41
N ASP A 113 -6.77 -9.58 3.29
CA ASP A 113 -6.58 -8.41 4.15
C ASP A 113 -5.41 -8.64 5.12
N LEU A 114 -4.42 -7.80 5.01
CA LEU A 114 -3.27 -7.73 5.92
C LEU A 114 -3.45 -6.53 6.84
N SER A 115 -3.41 -6.77 8.13
CA SER A 115 -3.55 -5.74 9.15
C SER A 115 -2.54 -5.92 10.26
N ASN A 116 -2.05 -4.82 10.83
CA ASN A 116 -1.10 -4.79 11.94
C ASN A 116 0.23 -5.51 11.63
N ILE A 117 0.73 -5.33 10.41
CA ILE A 117 2.01 -5.90 9.99
C ILE A 117 3.14 -5.02 10.51
N SER A 118 4.06 -5.62 11.24
CA SER A 118 5.29 -4.94 11.67
C SER A 118 6.48 -5.83 11.39
N LEU A 119 7.53 -5.26 10.82
CA LEU A 119 8.82 -5.94 10.65
C LEU A 119 9.81 -5.43 11.70
N GLY A 120 10.39 -6.33 12.46
CA GLY A 120 11.27 -5.99 13.57
C GLY A 120 10.55 -5.26 14.71
N HIS A 121 11.11 -4.15 15.11
CA HIS A 121 10.47 -3.28 16.12
C HIS A 121 9.71 -2.12 15.50
N GLY A 122 9.70 -2.02 14.17
CA GLY A 122 8.84 -1.10 13.42
C GLY A 122 9.55 0.19 12.99
N ILE A 123 10.86 0.19 12.79
CA ILE A 123 11.56 1.37 12.29
C ILE A 123 11.19 1.65 10.82
N LEU A 124 11.00 0.60 10.02
CA LEU A 124 10.61 0.69 8.61
C LEU A 124 9.09 0.51 8.44
N VAL A 125 8.55 -0.57 8.98
CA VAL A 125 7.12 -0.94 8.86
C VAL A 125 6.59 -1.25 10.26
N SER A 126 5.55 -0.54 10.68
CA SER A 126 4.87 -0.75 11.97
C SER A 126 3.37 -0.56 11.78
N ASP A 127 2.61 -1.58 12.18
CA ASP A 127 1.15 -1.60 12.11
C ASP A 127 0.56 -1.38 10.70
N TYR A 128 1.34 -1.70 9.66
CA TYR A 128 0.92 -1.57 8.27
C TYR A 128 -0.37 -2.35 7.98
N SER A 129 -1.23 -1.77 7.17
CA SER A 129 -2.45 -2.39 6.66
C SER A 129 -2.60 -2.12 5.16
N ASN A 130 -2.88 -3.17 4.39
CA ASN A 130 -3.22 -3.03 2.97
C ASN A 130 -4.70 -2.72 2.72
N SER A 131 -5.49 -2.56 3.79
CA SER A 131 -6.94 -2.33 3.70
C SER A 131 -7.36 -0.92 4.15
N MET A 132 -6.44 0.03 4.18
CA MET A 132 -6.75 1.41 4.62
C MET A 132 -7.72 2.12 3.68
N GLN A 133 -7.67 1.81 2.39
CA GLN A 133 -8.55 2.38 1.36
C GLN A 133 -9.83 1.58 1.15
N TYR A 134 -10.02 0.50 1.91
CA TYR A 134 -11.23 -0.31 1.83
C TYR A 134 -12.48 0.49 2.32
N PRO A 135 -13.63 0.47 1.65
CA PRO A 135 -14.00 -0.44 0.55
C PRO A 135 -13.67 0.06 -0.88
N ALA A 136 -13.20 1.29 -1.04
CA ALA A 136 -12.92 1.86 -2.36
C ALA A 136 -11.89 1.00 -3.11
N GLU A 137 -10.80 0.62 -2.47
CA GLU A 137 -9.83 -0.30 -3.04
C GLU A 137 -9.65 -1.53 -2.16
N ARG A 138 -9.68 -2.72 -2.79
CA ARG A 138 -9.44 -3.98 -2.11
C ARG A 138 -8.14 -4.60 -2.58
N LYS A 139 -7.15 -4.64 -1.69
CA LYS A 139 -5.86 -5.29 -1.92
C LYS A 139 -5.90 -6.73 -1.39
N ILE A 140 -5.24 -7.64 -2.09
CA ILE A 140 -5.06 -9.03 -1.68
C ILE A 140 -3.59 -9.27 -1.45
N GLY A 141 -3.16 -9.19 -0.20
CA GLY A 141 -1.78 -9.38 0.19
C GLY A 141 -1.46 -10.78 0.64
N LEU A 142 -0.17 -11.02 0.88
CA LEU A 142 0.39 -12.25 1.43
C LEU A 142 1.28 -11.93 2.62
N GLN A 143 1.10 -12.64 3.71
CA GLN A 143 2.04 -12.73 4.82
C GLN A 143 2.44 -14.19 5.03
N LEU A 144 3.74 -14.45 5.14
CA LEU A 144 4.30 -15.75 5.44
C LEU A 144 5.23 -15.66 6.64
N GLY A 145 5.24 -16.68 7.47
CA GLY A 145 6.20 -16.83 8.56
C GLY A 145 6.59 -18.31 8.72
N LYS A 146 7.88 -18.55 8.86
CA LYS A 146 8.40 -19.88 9.20
C LYS A 146 9.43 -19.75 10.30
N TYR A 147 9.20 -20.48 11.40
CA TYR A 147 10.11 -20.55 12.52
C TYR A 147 10.64 -21.97 12.62
N PHE A 148 11.96 -22.13 12.60
CA PHE A 148 12.64 -23.41 12.66
C PHE A 148 12.91 -23.81 14.11
N LEU A 149 13.13 -25.11 14.34
CA LEU A 149 13.51 -25.64 15.65
C LEU A 149 14.81 -25.03 16.19
N SER A 150 15.67 -24.54 15.32
CA SER A 150 16.87 -23.78 15.68
C SER A 150 16.59 -22.40 16.26
N GLY A 151 15.33 -21.95 16.23
CA GLY A 151 14.90 -20.60 16.64
C GLY A 151 15.03 -19.55 15.52
N ILE A 152 15.60 -19.90 14.36
CA ILE A 152 15.65 -18.99 13.20
C ILE A 152 14.21 -18.76 12.72
N GLY A 153 13.84 -17.49 12.56
CA GLY A 153 12.58 -17.06 11.96
C GLY A 153 12.81 -16.42 10.59
N ILE A 154 11.92 -16.70 9.65
CA ILE A 154 11.85 -16.03 8.34
C ILE A 154 10.44 -15.52 8.15
N GLU A 155 10.31 -14.25 7.80
CA GLU A 155 9.03 -13.60 7.54
C GLU A 155 9.06 -12.95 6.16
N TYR A 156 7.92 -12.94 5.50
CA TYR A 156 7.70 -12.30 4.21
C TYR A 156 6.35 -11.62 4.19
N VAL A 157 6.28 -10.47 3.57
CA VAL A 157 5.05 -9.71 3.34
C VAL A 157 5.03 -9.14 1.93
N GLN A 158 3.86 -9.16 1.31
CA GLN A 158 3.57 -8.51 0.04
C GLN A 158 2.18 -7.88 0.12
N SER A 159 2.08 -6.61 -0.24
CA SER A 159 0.85 -5.83 -0.01
C SER A 159 -0.30 -6.19 -0.93
N ASP A 160 -0.03 -6.50 -2.19
CA ASP A 160 -1.05 -6.88 -3.18
C ASP A 160 -0.50 -7.84 -4.23
N PHE A 161 -1.36 -8.78 -4.66
CA PHE A 161 -1.07 -9.72 -5.75
C PHE A 161 -1.74 -9.37 -7.07
N ARG A 162 -2.75 -8.52 -7.06
CA ARG A 162 -3.55 -8.23 -8.26
C ARG A 162 -2.88 -7.21 -9.16
N LYS A 163 -2.25 -6.23 -8.55
CA LYS A 163 -1.37 -5.28 -9.23
C LYS A 163 0.07 -5.69 -8.94
N MET A 164 1.03 -5.17 -9.69
CA MET A 164 2.45 -5.38 -9.37
C MET A 164 2.64 -5.14 -7.87
N PRO A 165 3.39 -5.99 -7.17
CA PRO A 165 3.51 -5.86 -5.74
C PRO A 165 4.06 -4.47 -5.38
N GLY A 166 3.24 -3.66 -4.70
CA GLY A 166 3.71 -2.39 -4.18
C GLY A 166 4.76 -2.65 -3.10
N LEU A 167 4.32 -2.76 -1.86
CA LEU A 167 5.21 -3.07 -0.74
C LEU A 167 5.54 -4.56 -0.70
N VAL A 168 6.83 -4.88 -0.72
CA VAL A 168 7.39 -6.21 -0.48
C VAL A 168 8.39 -6.12 0.66
N GLY A 169 8.29 -7.00 1.64
CA GLY A 169 9.18 -7.01 2.79
C GLY A 169 9.61 -8.43 3.19
N GLY A 170 10.80 -8.53 3.73
CA GLY A 170 11.31 -9.76 4.30
C GLY A 170 12.10 -9.51 5.58
N ARG A 171 12.08 -10.48 6.49
CA ARG A 171 12.82 -10.43 7.74
C ARG A 171 13.42 -11.80 8.06
N ILE A 172 14.61 -11.77 8.59
CA ILE A 172 15.26 -12.93 9.21
C ILE A 172 15.52 -12.57 10.68
N ASN A 173 15.11 -13.46 11.57
CA ASN A 173 15.44 -13.38 12.99
C ASN A 173 16.37 -14.55 13.35
N TYR A 174 17.47 -14.25 14.01
CA TYR A 174 18.47 -15.23 14.41
C TYR A 174 18.73 -15.17 15.91
N PRO A 175 18.45 -16.22 16.69
CA PRO A 175 18.76 -16.28 18.11
C PRO A 175 20.28 -16.50 18.28
N ILE A 176 20.96 -15.49 18.81
CA ILE A 176 22.39 -15.58 19.16
C ILE A 176 22.57 -16.37 20.44
N THR A 177 21.69 -16.10 21.41
CA THR A 177 21.59 -16.86 22.68
C THR A 177 20.10 -17.03 23.04
N PRO A 178 19.74 -17.84 24.04
CA PRO A 178 18.34 -18.02 24.45
C PRO A 178 17.61 -16.71 24.79
N ASN A 179 18.34 -15.67 25.15
CA ASN A 179 17.76 -14.40 25.57
C ASN A 179 18.12 -13.22 24.64
N PHE A 180 18.87 -13.48 23.56
CA PHE A 180 19.38 -12.42 22.71
C PHE A 180 19.26 -12.77 21.22
N ASP A 181 18.44 -12.00 20.51
CA ASP A 181 18.18 -12.17 19.09
C ASP A 181 18.78 -11.05 18.27
N PHE A 182 19.17 -11.37 17.06
CA PHE A 182 19.52 -10.47 15.97
C PHE A 182 18.45 -10.54 14.88
N GLY A 183 18.01 -9.39 14.39
CA GLY A 183 17.09 -9.29 13.28
C GLY A 183 17.66 -8.49 12.12
N PHE A 184 17.29 -8.88 10.91
CA PHE A 184 17.57 -8.17 9.68
C PHE A 184 16.30 -8.09 8.84
N SER A 185 15.93 -6.88 8.41
CA SER A 185 14.74 -6.63 7.61
C SER A 185 15.10 -5.87 6.34
N VAL A 186 14.45 -6.22 5.25
CA VAL A 186 14.50 -5.50 3.98
C VAL A 186 13.07 -5.24 3.54
N VAL A 187 12.80 -4.04 3.08
CA VAL A 187 11.50 -3.63 2.55
C VAL A 187 11.73 -2.84 1.28
N SER A 188 10.90 -3.03 0.28
CA SER A 188 10.91 -2.25 -0.94
C SER A 188 9.49 -1.98 -1.41
N ASP A 189 9.22 -0.76 -1.76
CA ASP A 189 8.05 -0.42 -2.55
C ASP A 189 8.48 -0.36 -4.02
N ILE A 190 8.09 -1.37 -4.77
CA ILE A 190 8.51 -1.54 -6.16
C ILE A 190 7.46 -1.05 -7.16
N ASN A 191 6.33 -0.56 -6.66
CA ASN A 191 5.28 0.06 -7.45
C ASN A 191 4.57 1.13 -6.64
N GLN A 192 5.14 2.31 -6.58
CA GLN A 192 4.60 3.43 -5.80
C GLN A 192 3.26 3.94 -6.35
N THR A 193 3.00 3.76 -7.63
CA THR A 193 1.76 4.20 -8.30
C THR A 193 0.67 3.14 -8.33
N GLY A 194 0.96 1.90 -7.98
CA GLY A 194 0.04 0.77 -8.11
C GLY A 194 -1.24 0.81 -7.27
N ALA A 195 -1.37 1.80 -6.37
CA ALA A 195 -2.58 2.03 -5.58
C ALA A 195 -3.43 3.19 -6.12
N LEU A 196 -2.94 3.89 -7.13
CA LEU A 196 -3.62 5.03 -7.72
C LEU A 196 -4.55 4.57 -8.84
N ASP A 197 -5.62 5.32 -9.06
CA ASP A 197 -6.53 5.04 -10.17
C ASP A 197 -5.80 5.27 -11.50
N ASP A 198 -5.98 4.37 -12.44
CA ASP A 198 -5.42 4.35 -13.78
C ASP A 198 -6.51 3.76 -14.66
N SER A 199 -7.27 4.64 -15.32
CA SER A 199 -8.54 4.29 -15.96
C SER A 199 -8.39 3.58 -17.29
N ASP A 200 -7.25 3.77 -17.98
CA ASP A 200 -6.97 3.19 -19.28
C ASP A 200 -5.85 2.15 -19.29
N ASP A 201 -5.30 1.83 -18.08
CA ASP A 201 -4.28 0.81 -17.85
C ASP A 201 -2.95 1.09 -18.61
N ASP A 202 -2.58 2.36 -18.84
CA ASP A 202 -1.31 2.73 -19.47
C ASP A 202 -0.13 2.80 -18.47
N ASN A 203 -0.42 2.60 -17.18
CA ASN A 203 0.43 2.71 -16.01
C ASN A 203 0.75 4.14 -15.58
N ILE A 204 0.05 5.12 -16.07
CA ILE A 204 0.08 6.50 -15.58
C ILE A 204 -1.18 6.74 -14.77
N PRO A 205 -1.08 7.11 -13.50
CA PRO A 205 -2.26 7.39 -12.70
C PRO A 205 -3.07 8.57 -13.23
N ASP A 206 -4.41 8.46 -13.17
CA ASP A 206 -5.35 9.47 -13.67
C ASP A 206 -5.03 10.91 -13.23
N PHE A 207 -4.46 11.10 -12.04
CA PHE A 207 -4.14 12.44 -11.53
C PHE A 207 -2.87 13.06 -12.15
N LEU A 208 -2.08 12.26 -12.87
CA LEU A 208 -0.88 12.67 -13.61
C LEU A 208 -1.09 12.58 -15.13
N ASP A 209 -2.27 12.10 -15.52
CA ASP A 209 -2.63 11.82 -16.88
C ASP A 209 -3.68 12.84 -17.34
N ASP A 210 -3.31 13.64 -18.33
CA ASP A 210 -4.21 14.60 -18.94
C ASP A 210 -5.24 13.91 -19.86
N PHE A 211 -4.97 12.64 -20.24
CA PHE A 211 -5.85 11.80 -21.08
C PHE A 211 -6.27 10.48 -20.41
N PRO A 212 -6.88 10.47 -19.23
CA PRO A 212 -7.04 9.30 -18.37
C PRO A 212 -7.97 8.19 -18.93
N ASN A 213 -8.36 8.28 -20.17
CA ASN A 213 -9.13 7.26 -20.91
C ASN A 213 -8.51 6.93 -22.26
N ASN A 214 -7.25 7.29 -22.50
CA ASN A 214 -6.58 7.09 -23.78
C ASN A 214 -5.12 6.64 -23.57
N ASN A 215 -4.91 5.35 -23.48
CA ASN A 215 -3.63 4.68 -23.21
C ASN A 215 -2.49 4.95 -24.22
N GLN A 216 -2.63 5.89 -25.13
CA GLN A 216 -1.60 6.28 -26.08
C GLN A 216 -0.91 7.60 -25.70
N TYR A 217 -1.59 8.43 -24.94
CA TYR A 217 -1.14 9.78 -24.61
C TYR A 217 -1.43 10.07 -23.14
N PHE A 218 -0.56 10.78 -22.49
CA PHE A 218 -0.72 11.12 -21.07
C PHE A 218 -0.43 12.57 -20.72
N ARG A 219 0.02 13.37 -21.70
CA ARG A 219 0.43 14.74 -21.43
C ARG A 219 -0.20 15.73 -22.41
N ASP A 220 -0.67 16.85 -21.85
CA ASP A 220 -1.20 18.03 -22.55
C ASP A 220 -0.72 19.25 -21.74
N THR A 221 0.41 19.83 -22.16
CA THR A 221 1.13 20.83 -21.36
C THR A 221 0.41 22.17 -21.31
N ASP A 222 -0.22 22.58 -22.41
CA ASP A 222 -0.96 23.84 -22.51
C ASP A 222 -2.47 23.70 -22.23
N ASN A 223 -2.95 22.47 -22.07
CA ASN A 223 -4.35 22.11 -21.81
C ASN A 223 -5.32 22.49 -22.94
N ASP A 224 -4.87 22.43 -24.19
CA ASP A 224 -5.71 22.69 -25.34
C ASP A 224 -6.49 21.45 -25.85
N GLY A 225 -6.19 20.26 -25.29
CA GLY A 225 -6.81 18.98 -25.62
C GLY A 225 -6.09 18.21 -26.71
N VAL A 226 -4.95 18.66 -27.18
CA VAL A 226 -4.06 17.95 -28.09
C VAL A 226 -2.89 17.38 -27.30
N PRO A 227 -2.57 16.09 -27.41
CA PRO A 227 -1.40 15.53 -26.73
C PRO A 227 -0.10 16.18 -27.19
N ASP A 228 0.82 16.45 -26.27
CA ASP A 228 2.15 17.03 -26.54
C ASP A 228 2.86 16.35 -27.73
N GLU A 229 2.67 15.06 -27.91
CA GLU A 229 3.29 14.28 -28.99
C GLU A 229 2.68 14.56 -30.39
N LEU A 230 1.47 15.10 -30.42
CA LEU A 230 0.74 15.45 -31.64
C LEU A 230 0.63 16.96 -31.84
N ASP A 231 1.02 17.73 -30.85
CA ASP A 231 0.91 19.16 -30.82
C ASP A 231 2.18 19.81 -31.31
N TYR A 232 2.02 20.78 -32.21
CA TYR A 232 3.13 21.59 -32.75
C TYR A 232 3.50 22.74 -31.83
N ASP A 233 2.64 23.13 -30.93
CA ASP A 233 2.76 24.22 -29.97
C ASP A 233 2.41 23.74 -28.58
N ALA A 234 3.10 22.69 -28.16
CA ALA A 234 2.76 21.91 -27.00
C ALA A 234 2.79 22.66 -25.64
N ASP A 235 3.36 23.86 -25.60
CA ASP A 235 3.36 24.73 -24.42
C ASP A 235 2.45 25.95 -24.56
N GLY A 236 1.83 26.14 -25.75
CA GLY A 236 0.85 27.19 -26.01
C GLY A 236 1.47 28.60 -26.13
N ASP A 237 2.77 28.69 -26.37
CA ASP A 237 3.47 29.98 -26.46
C ASP A 237 3.35 30.65 -27.85
N GLY A 238 2.77 29.96 -28.83
CA GLY A 238 2.57 30.42 -30.19
C GLY A 238 3.69 30.04 -31.15
N PHE A 239 4.66 29.25 -30.69
CA PHE A 239 5.77 28.78 -31.51
C PHE A 239 5.73 27.25 -31.69
N ASP A 240 5.84 26.81 -32.93
CA ASP A 240 5.94 25.40 -33.26
C ASP A 240 7.28 24.82 -32.75
N TRP A 241 7.22 23.88 -31.79
CA TRP A 241 8.41 23.25 -31.21
C TRP A 241 9.31 22.56 -32.26
N HIS A 242 8.78 22.17 -33.42
CA HIS A 242 9.56 21.66 -34.51
C HIS A 242 10.46 22.71 -35.14
N GLN A 243 10.14 24.01 -34.97
CA GLN A 243 10.99 25.11 -35.40
C GLN A 243 12.19 25.27 -34.46
N HIS A 244 12.08 24.72 -33.25
CA HIS A 244 13.14 24.70 -32.24
C HIS A 244 14.12 23.51 -32.38
N THR A 245 13.95 22.63 -33.37
CA THR A 245 14.86 21.49 -33.60
C THR A 245 16.27 21.89 -34.00
N ASP A 246 16.46 23.07 -34.55
CA ASP A 246 17.77 23.71 -34.77
C ASP A 246 17.91 24.89 -33.81
N TYR A 247 18.40 24.61 -32.64
CA TYR A 247 18.67 25.64 -31.63
C TYR A 247 19.60 26.76 -32.11
N SER A 248 20.30 26.57 -33.22
CA SER A 248 21.13 27.60 -33.82
C SER A 248 20.34 28.66 -34.59
N THR A 249 19.09 28.33 -34.95
CA THR A 249 18.18 29.21 -35.69
C THR A 249 17.08 29.82 -34.85
N TYR A 250 16.93 29.37 -33.62
CA TYR A 250 15.98 29.95 -32.68
C TYR A 250 16.31 31.42 -32.45
N ASP A 251 15.39 32.30 -32.79
CA ASP A 251 15.59 33.72 -32.64
C ASP A 251 15.14 34.18 -31.25
N ALA A 252 15.95 33.87 -30.26
CA ALA A 252 15.77 34.39 -28.92
C ALA A 252 15.68 35.91 -28.81
N ALA A 253 16.07 36.65 -29.90
CA ALA A 253 15.97 38.08 -29.90
C ALA A 253 14.54 38.58 -30.14
N GLU A 254 13.69 37.83 -30.83
CA GLU A 254 12.26 38.12 -30.95
C GLU A 254 11.55 38.00 -29.59
N GLU A 255 11.93 37.02 -28.78
CA GLU A 255 11.43 36.79 -27.44
C GLU A 255 12.13 37.60 -26.34
N GLY A 256 13.19 38.33 -26.70
CA GLY A 256 13.98 39.12 -25.74
C GLY A 256 14.89 38.28 -24.84
N LEU A 257 15.14 37.04 -25.20
CA LEU A 257 15.94 36.09 -24.43
C LEU A 257 17.24 35.75 -25.17
N ALA A 258 18.29 35.48 -24.40
CA ALA A 258 19.52 34.96 -24.95
C ALA A 258 19.48 33.43 -24.94
N TRP A 259 19.54 32.83 -26.12
CA TRP A 259 19.68 31.39 -26.21
C TRP A 259 21.00 30.93 -25.58
N ASN A 260 20.89 29.96 -24.72
CA ASN A 260 22.00 29.26 -24.11
C ASN A 260 21.75 27.78 -24.17
N SER A 261 22.55 27.04 -24.91
CA SER A 261 22.40 25.58 -25.06
C SER A 261 22.52 24.78 -23.74
N GLU A 262 23.02 25.43 -22.70
CA GLU A 262 23.09 24.83 -21.36
C GLU A 262 21.81 25.07 -20.55
N LEU A 263 20.99 25.99 -20.99
CA LEU A 263 19.70 26.27 -20.39
C LEU A 263 18.64 26.01 -21.44
N PRO A 264 17.68 25.22 -21.16
CA PRO A 264 16.52 25.08 -22.02
C PRO A 264 15.75 26.39 -22.00
N LEU A 265 15.42 26.86 -23.13
CA LEU A 265 15.20 28.23 -23.32
C LEU A 265 14.05 28.55 -24.16
N ASP A 266 12.96 28.10 -23.74
CA ASP A 266 11.84 28.89 -24.07
C ASP A 266 11.55 29.88 -22.91
N PRO A 267 10.95 31.06 -23.23
CA PRO A 267 10.59 32.05 -22.25
C PRO A 267 9.69 31.52 -21.12
N ASP A 268 8.83 30.59 -21.46
CA ASP A 268 7.86 30.01 -20.52
C ASP A 268 8.45 28.84 -19.73
N GLY A 269 9.68 28.45 -20.09
CA GLY A 269 10.38 27.38 -19.37
C GLY A 269 9.84 26.00 -19.66
N PHE A 270 9.21 25.78 -20.83
CA PHE A 270 8.63 24.51 -21.22
C PHE A 270 9.63 23.35 -21.06
N ILE A 271 10.84 23.50 -21.60
CA ILE A 271 11.87 22.47 -21.43
C ILE A 271 12.31 22.36 -19.97
N ASN A 272 12.35 23.47 -19.23
CA ASN A 272 12.58 23.45 -17.78
C ASN A 272 11.43 22.78 -17.03
N ASN A 273 10.21 23.06 -17.41
CA ASN A 273 9.04 22.43 -16.82
C ASN A 273 9.02 20.93 -17.08
N GLN A 274 9.41 20.48 -18.27
CA GLN A 274 9.57 19.04 -18.54
C GLN A 274 10.66 18.39 -17.68
N LYS A 275 11.76 19.10 -17.39
CA LYS A 275 12.79 18.61 -16.48
C LYS A 275 12.41 18.68 -15.02
N GLN A 276 11.51 19.58 -14.67
CA GLN A 276 11.01 19.77 -13.29
C GLN A 276 9.73 18.97 -13.03
N LYS A 277 8.96 18.65 -14.07
CA LYS A 277 7.83 17.74 -13.90
C LYS A 277 8.37 16.38 -13.47
N ILE A 278 7.79 15.83 -12.43
CA ILE A 278 8.00 14.44 -12.04
C ILE A 278 7.73 13.59 -13.28
N THR A 279 8.79 13.03 -13.85
CA THR A 279 8.63 12.13 -14.97
C THR A 279 8.04 10.82 -14.44
N PHE A 280 7.34 10.09 -15.28
CA PHE A 280 6.82 8.78 -14.92
C PHE A 280 7.94 7.83 -14.45
N ASP A 281 9.15 7.95 -14.99
CA ASP A 281 10.32 7.20 -14.57
C ASP A 281 10.73 7.54 -13.13
N ASP A 282 10.55 8.77 -12.68
CA ASP A 282 10.80 9.18 -11.28
C ASP A 282 9.80 8.52 -10.31
N LEU A 283 8.56 8.32 -10.74
CA LEU A 283 7.52 7.63 -9.96
C LEU A 283 7.69 6.11 -9.95
N LYS A 284 8.37 5.54 -10.93
CA LYS A 284 8.73 4.12 -10.98
C LYS A 284 9.93 3.76 -10.10
N GLU A 285 10.66 4.76 -9.60
CA GLU A 285 11.80 4.46 -8.75
C GLU A 285 11.35 3.82 -7.44
N SER A 286 11.83 2.59 -7.23
CA SER A 286 11.55 1.87 -5.99
C SER A 286 12.26 2.52 -4.81
N ILE A 287 11.51 2.79 -3.74
CA ILE A 287 12.09 3.12 -2.44
C ILE A 287 12.28 1.84 -1.66
N SER A 288 13.50 1.61 -1.23
CA SER A 288 13.85 0.45 -0.42
C SER A 288 14.32 0.88 0.97
N GLY A 289 14.22 -0.02 1.93
CA GLY A 289 14.73 0.20 3.28
C GLY A 289 15.39 -1.07 3.81
N VAL A 290 16.44 -0.89 4.60
CA VAL A 290 17.07 -1.98 5.34
C VAL A 290 17.13 -1.62 6.81
N ALA A 291 16.94 -2.61 7.67
CA ALA A 291 17.04 -2.44 9.11
C ALA A 291 17.71 -3.64 9.78
N ILE A 292 18.41 -3.35 10.85
CA ILE A 292 18.96 -4.33 11.78
C ILE A 292 18.45 -4.04 13.17
N ASP A 293 18.22 -5.09 13.94
CA ASP A 293 17.81 -4.95 15.33
C ASP A 293 18.45 -6.02 16.23
N PHE A 294 18.50 -5.66 17.50
CA PHE A 294 18.94 -6.52 18.58
C PHE A 294 17.87 -6.52 19.66
N THR A 295 17.47 -7.70 20.08
CA THR A 295 16.45 -7.89 21.12
C THR A 295 17.02 -8.68 22.27
N TYR A 296 16.88 -8.14 23.49
CA TYR A 296 17.21 -8.84 24.73
C TYR A 296 15.92 -9.15 25.50
N HIS A 297 15.63 -10.43 25.67
CA HIS A 297 14.47 -10.91 26.42
C HIS A 297 14.79 -10.95 27.92
N ILE A 298 14.22 -10.02 28.70
CA ILE A 298 14.33 -10.00 30.16
C ILE A 298 13.58 -11.22 30.73
N ASN A 299 12.39 -11.43 30.22
CA ASN A 299 11.51 -12.57 30.51
C ASN A 299 10.46 -12.70 29.40
N GLN A 300 9.46 -13.58 29.59
CA GLN A 300 8.39 -13.80 28.60
C GLN A 300 7.55 -12.55 28.29
N ASN A 301 7.51 -11.58 29.21
CA ASN A 301 6.63 -10.42 29.13
C ASN A 301 7.38 -9.12 28.75
N PHE A 302 8.68 -9.06 28.98
CA PHE A 302 9.46 -7.83 28.83
C PHE A 302 10.71 -8.05 28.01
N LYS A 303 10.96 -7.12 27.07
CA LYS A 303 12.16 -7.13 26.24
C LYS A 303 12.71 -5.72 26.03
N PHE A 304 14.02 -5.58 26.09
CA PHE A 304 14.76 -4.44 25.57
C PHE A 304 15.14 -4.69 24.11
N TYR A 305 15.26 -3.62 23.35
CA TYR A 305 15.74 -3.70 21.97
C TYR A 305 16.45 -2.42 21.54
N SER A 306 17.23 -2.56 20.49
CA SER A 306 17.80 -1.47 19.71
C SER A 306 17.56 -1.76 18.25
N GLU A 307 17.25 -0.75 17.44
CA GLU A 307 16.96 -0.91 16.02
C GLU A 307 17.57 0.26 15.25
N PHE A 308 18.21 -0.05 14.12
CA PHE A 308 18.74 0.92 13.16
C PHE A 308 18.14 0.62 11.79
N GLY A 309 17.72 1.65 11.07
CA GLY A 309 17.20 1.52 9.72
C GLY A 309 17.61 2.68 8.84
N THR A 310 17.74 2.42 7.56
CA THR A 310 17.98 3.43 6.53
C THR A 310 17.09 3.18 5.32
N LEU A 311 16.68 4.24 4.68
CA LEU A 311 16.01 4.18 3.38
C LEU A 311 17.05 4.31 2.26
N ILE A 312 16.77 3.72 1.13
CA ILE A 312 17.62 3.70 -0.06
C ILE A 312 16.73 4.11 -1.24
N SER A 313 17.13 5.16 -1.92
CA SER A 313 16.51 5.65 -3.14
C SER A 313 17.59 5.95 -4.17
N LYS A 314 17.27 5.79 -5.43
CA LYS A 314 18.19 6.03 -6.56
C LYS A 314 17.97 7.41 -7.15
N CYS A 315 17.81 8.43 -6.40
CA CYS A 315 17.75 9.75 -6.99
C CYS A 315 19.13 10.42 -6.94
N ASP A 316 19.88 10.37 -8.05
CA ASP A 316 21.25 10.90 -8.11
C ASP A 316 21.30 12.44 -8.14
N ASP A 317 20.28 13.09 -8.72
CA ASP A 317 20.23 14.55 -8.93
C ASP A 317 19.12 15.26 -8.14
N CYS A 318 18.39 14.54 -7.30
CA CYS A 318 17.35 15.14 -6.47
C CYS A 318 17.91 16.05 -5.39
N ILE A 319 17.25 17.17 -5.22
CA ILE A 319 17.53 18.16 -4.18
C ILE A 319 16.29 18.28 -3.30
N HIS A 320 16.47 18.24 -2.00
CA HIS A 320 15.38 18.54 -1.07
C HIS A 320 14.90 20.00 -1.24
N PRO A 321 13.64 20.30 -0.89
CA PRO A 321 13.11 21.68 -0.96
C PRO A 321 13.93 22.70 -0.17
N ASP A 322 14.79 22.27 0.75
CA ASP A 322 15.71 23.11 1.51
C ASP A 322 17.06 23.32 0.82
N GLY A 323 17.25 22.76 -0.39
CA GLY A 323 18.46 22.90 -1.19
C GLY A 323 19.57 21.89 -0.86
N GLU A 324 19.36 20.97 0.08
CA GLU A 324 20.32 19.91 0.39
C GLU A 324 20.21 18.76 -0.62
N LYS A 325 21.34 18.10 -0.92
CA LYS A 325 21.35 16.91 -1.76
C LYS A 325 20.43 15.84 -1.17
N TRP A 326 19.65 15.20 -2.02
CA TRP A 326 18.74 14.15 -1.61
C TRP A 326 19.44 13.06 -0.80
N SER A 327 18.86 12.75 0.36
CA SER A 327 19.24 11.61 1.18
C SER A 327 18.03 11.18 1.99
N PRO A 328 17.51 9.98 1.78
CA PRO A 328 16.36 9.50 2.56
C PRO A 328 16.70 9.27 4.03
N GLY A 329 17.97 9.29 4.37
CA GLY A 329 18.46 9.32 5.74
C GLY A 329 18.39 7.99 6.48
N TYR A 330 18.64 8.07 7.78
CA TYR A 330 18.63 6.93 8.70
C TYR A 330 17.89 7.25 9.99
N GLY A 331 17.32 6.21 10.59
CA GLY A 331 16.71 6.23 11.92
C GLY A 331 17.40 5.26 12.87
N LEU A 332 17.41 5.60 14.14
CA LEU A 332 17.97 4.79 15.21
C LEU A 332 17.05 4.83 16.42
N THR A 333 16.72 3.68 16.95
CA THR A 333 16.15 3.48 18.27
C THR A 333 17.24 2.90 19.17
N PRO A 334 18.07 3.72 19.83
CA PRO A 334 19.19 3.20 20.65
C PRO A 334 18.70 2.32 21.79
N VAL A 335 17.54 2.63 22.34
CA VAL A 335 16.90 1.83 23.38
C VAL A 335 15.39 1.90 23.24
N GLY A 336 14.78 0.72 23.23
CA GLY A 336 13.35 0.51 23.33
C GLY A 336 13.02 -0.53 24.39
N LEU A 337 11.89 -0.36 25.02
CA LEU A 337 11.31 -1.32 25.97
C LEU A 337 9.91 -1.66 25.51
N LYS A 338 9.68 -2.93 25.28
CA LYS A 338 8.35 -3.50 25.00
C LYS A 338 7.95 -4.44 26.12
N GLY A 339 6.68 -4.41 26.51
CA GLY A 339 6.18 -5.34 27.50
C GLY A 339 4.69 -5.39 27.58
N HIS A 340 4.22 -6.42 28.30
CA HIS A 340 2.83 -6.54 28.67
C HIS A 340 2.71 -6.95 30.13
N TYR A 341 1.70 -6.42 30.79
CA TYR A 341 1.36 -6.75 32.18
C TYR A 341 -0.16 -6.84 32.30
N GLY A 342 -0.65 -8.04 32.53
CA GLY A 342 -2.09 -8.31 32.47
C GLY A 342 -2.68 -7.94 31.11
N PRO A 343 -3.74 -7.12 31.05
CA PRO A 343 -4.33 -6.67 29.79
C PRO A 343 -3.59 -5.50 29.12
N PHE A 344 -2.57 -4.94 29.78
CA PHE A 344 -1.88 -3.76 29.28
C PHE A 344 -0.64 -4.14 28.50
N SER A 345 -0.52 -3.60 27.28
CA SER A 345 0.71 -3.63 26.48
C SER A 345 1.27 -2.22 26.38
N PHE A 346 2.58 -2.11 26.43
CA PHE A 346 3.25 -0.83 26.29
C PHE A 346 4.52 -0.95 25.45
N LYS A 347 4.87 0.15 24.82
CA LYS A 347 6.09 0.34 24.06
C LYS A 347 6.65 1.72 24.40
N MET A 348 7.91 1.76 24.82
CA MET A 348 8.65 3.00 25.10
C MET A 348 9.92 3.00 24.28
N GLU A 349 10.19 4.08 23.57
CA GLU A 349 11.35 4.21 22.70
C GLU A 349 12.00 5.58 22.84
N TYR A 350 13.33 5.60 22.85
CA TYR A 350 14.07 6.79 22.52
C TYR A 350 14.49 6.70 21.04
N ARG A 351 14.05 7.67 20.23
CA ARG A 351 14.30 7.72 18.79
C ARG A 351 15.24 8.86 18.43
N LYS A 352 16.15 8.60 17.50
CA LYS A 352 17.04 9.58 16.91
C LYS A 352 17.11 9.32 15.39
N ASN A 353 16.96 10.34 14.60
CA ASN A 353 17.00 10.23 13.15
C ASN A 353 17.77 11.38 12.50
N SER A 354 18.24 11.16 11.30
CA SER A 354 18.69 12.22 10.42
C SER A 354 17.50 13.06 9.97
N ARG A 355 17.77 14.25 9.44
CA ARG A 355 16.77 15.28 9.13
C ARG A 355 15.59 14.79 8.28
N HIS A 356 15.87 13.92 7.30
CA HIS A 356 14.88 13.49 6.30
C HIS A 356 14.34 12.07 6.53
N PHE A 357 14.83 11.35 7.52
CA PHE A 357 14.35 10.00 7.82
C PHE A 357 12.96 10.04 8.47
N ILE A 358 12.06 9.24 7.92
CA ILE A 358 10.70 9.06 8.43
C ILE A 358 10.58 7.65 9.00
N TYR A 359 10.25 7.57 10.28
CA TYR A 359 9.88 6.30 10.91
C TYR A 359 8.56 5.81 10.33
N ASN A 360 8.44 4.50 10.12
CA ASN A 360 7.24 3.88 9.57
C ASN A 360 6.88 4.47 8.19
N PHE A 361 7.86 4.59 7.33
CA PHE A 361 7.70 5.26 6.03
C PHE A 361 6.52 4.74 5.22
N TRP A 362 6.24 3.43 5.28
CA TRP A 362 5.19 2.77 4.50
C TRP A 362 3.83 2.66 5.20
N ASP A 363 3.64 3.26 6.36
CA ASP A 363 2.35 3.25 7.09
C ASP A 363 1.43 4.43 6.71
N ARG A 364 1.75 5.19 5.65
CA ARG A 364 1.08 6.44 5.28
C ARG A 364 0.25 6.28 4.04
#